data_17f149ca61ded645ccd277be1ce03b1e
#
_entry.id   17f149ca61ded645ccd277be1ce03b1e
#
_cell.length_a   1.000
_cell.length_b   1.000
_cell.length_c   1.000
_cell.angle_alpha   90.00
_cell.angle_beta   90.00
_cell.angle_gamma   90.00
#
_symmetry.space_group_name_H-M   'P 1'
#
loop_
_entity.id
_entity.type
_entity.pdbx_description
1 polymer ?
#
loop_
_entity_poly.entity_id
_entity_poly.type
_entity_poly.pdbx_seq_one_letter_code
_entity_poly.pdbx_strand_id
1 'polypeptide(L)'
;GRGCRAGRPRSPGRGMTGCWCLPMQAELDGAAYAIRTDYRDILELLRWLGGTADPQLDQSGRWYVAMRLFYPTFAEMPQACWPQATDFLAQFLAAGRREQARPGPPLMDWQQDAPLIAAGISRAAGQDVRTLPYLHWWSFLAWFDAIGEGSFATVVAIRDKLRRGKRLENWELDFYRTHRAAVELRGPASPAQEAEKQRLLALLQ
;
A
#
# COMPACT_ATOMS: atom_id res chain seq x y z
N GLY A 1 -51.29 -33.89 6.94
CA GLY A 1 -50.59 -33.12 5.96
C GLY A 1 -50.00 -31.87 6.59
N ARG A 2 -48.71 -31.90 6.92
CA ARG A 2 -47.97 -30.67 7.33
C ARG A 2 -47.08 -30.30 6.18
N GLY A 3 -47.44 -29.21 5.46
CA GLY A 3 -46.66 -28.66 4.36
C GLY A 3 -45.35 -28.08 4.86
N CYS A 4 -44.24 -28.60 4.34
CA CYS A 4 -42.90 -27.94 4.42
C CYS A 4 -42.96 -26.61 3.65
N ARG A 5 -42.88 -25.50 4.37
CA ARG A 5 -42.59 -24.19 3.75
C ARG A 5 -41.16 -24.19 3.29
N ALA A 6 -40.96 -24.16 1.96
CA ALA A 6 -39.69 -23.91 1.35
C ALA A 6 -39.18 -22.55 1.84
N GLY A 7 -37.98 -22.56 2.45
CA GLY A 7 -37.27 -21.36 2.85
C GLY A 7 -36.90 -20.53 1.61
N ARG A 8 -37.26 -19.25 1.62
CA ARG A 8 -36.81 -18.28 0.63
C ARG A 8 -35.29 -18.26 0.61
N PRO A 9 -34.67 -18.26 -0.56
CA PRO A 9 -33.23 -18.05 -0.64
C PRO A 9 -32.90 -16.66 -0.05
N ARG A 10 -31.96 -16.63 0.89
CA ARG A 10 -31.43 -15.38 1.43
C ARG A 10 -30.69 -14.68 0.28
N SER A 11 -31.12 -13.48 -0.03
CA SER A 11 -30.43 -12.59 -0.98
C SER A 11 -28.97 -12.41 -0.57
N PRO A 12 -27.99 -12.62 -1.45
CA PRO A 12 -26.62 -12.24 -1.20
C PRO A 12 -26.51 -10.74 -1.46
N GLY A 13 -26.66 -9.95 -0.44
CA GLY A 13 -26.58 -8.51 -0.55
C GLY A 13 -26.09 -7.93 0.74
N ARG A 14 -24.75 -7.81 0.85
CA ARG A 14 -24.02 -6.70 1.46
C ARG A 14 -22.55 -7.05 1.49
N GLY A 15 -21.76 -6.34 0.70
CA GLY A 15 -20.33 -6.41 0.70
C GLY A 15 -19.72 -6.20 2.09
N MET A 16 -18.54 -6.78 2.27
CA MET A 16 -17.69 -6.69 3.47
C MET A 16 -18.40 -7.02 4.78
N THR A 17 -18.73 -8.27 4.94
CA THR A 17 -19.30 -8.82 6.17
C THR A 17 -18.25 -8.90 7.26
N GLY A 18 -18.18 -7.84 8.07
CA GLY A 18 -17.52 -7.85 9.36
C GLY A 18 -16.02 -7.58 9.31
N CYS A 19 -15.55 -6.72 10.21
CA CYS A 19 -14.12 -6.35 10.39
C CYS A 19 -13.19 -7.55 10.73
N TRP A 20 -13.74 -8.75 10.90
CA TRP A 20 -13.01 -9.99 11.22
C TRP A 20 -12.69 -10.86 10.00
N CYS A 21 -13.27 -10.57 8.83
CA CYS A 21 -13.03 -11.34 7.62
C CYS A 21 -12.07 -10.58 6.70
N LEU A 22 -11.02 -11.28 6.23
CA LEU A 22 -10.10 -10.73 5.25
C LEU A 22 -10.67 -10.95 3.84
N PRO A 23 -10.84 -9.92 3.01
CA PRO A 23 -11.36 -10.07 1.66
C PRO A 23 -10.35 -10.81 0.77
N MET A 24 -10.77 -11.91 0.15
CA MET A 24 -9.96 -12.71 -0.76
C MET A 24 -10.43 -12.59 -2.22
N GLN A 25 -11.58 -11.97 -2.43
CA GLN A 25 -12.20 -11.74 -3.74
C GLN A 25 -13.00 -10.45 -3.74
N ALA A 26 -13.20 -9.89 -4.91
CA ALA A 26 -14.09 -8.76 -5.15
C ALA A 26 -15.41 -9.26 -5.75
N GLU A 27 -16.54 -8.82 -5.20
CA GLU A 27 -17.85 -9.06 -5.79
C GLU A 27 -18.24 -7.83 -6.63
N LEU A 28 -18.27 -7.99 -7.94
CA LEU A 28 -18.55 -6.93 -8.91
C LEU A 28 -19.66 -7.37 -9.81
N ASP A 29 -20.75 -6.62 -9.84
CA ASP A 29 -21.94 -6.87 -10.67
C ASP A 29 -22.46 -8.32 -10.57
N GLY A 30 -22.42 -8.89 -9.35
CA GLY A 30 -22.86 -10.26 -9.05
C GLY A 30 -21.88 -11.37 -9.42
N ALA A 31 -20.70 -11.05 -9.94
CA ALA A 31 -19.62 -11.99 -10.19
C ALA A 31 -18.48 -11.81 -9.19
N ALA A 32 -17.86 -12.93 -8.79
CA ALA A 32 -16.70 -12.92 -7.88
C ALA A 32 -15.40 -12.97 -8.69
N TYR A 33 -14.51 -12.02 -8.41
CA TYR A 33 -13.19 -11.92 -9.03
C TYR A 33 -12.11 -12.15 -7.98
N ALA A 34 -11.19 -13.07 -8.24
CA ALA A 34 -10.02 -13.27 -7.39
C ALA A 34 -9.17 -12.00 -7.35
N ILE A 35 -8.56 -11.73 -6.19
CA ILE A 35 -7.68 -10.58 -5.99
C ILE A 35 -6.34 -11.03 -5.38
N ARG A 36 -5.28 -10.28 -5.66
CA ARG A 36 -4.01 -10.45 -4.98
C ARG A 36 -4.06 -9.73 -3.63
N THR A 37 -3.72 -10.44 -2.59
CA THR A 37 -3.87 -9.96 -1.21
C THR A 37 -2.57 -9.98 -0.41
N ASP A 38 -1.48 -10.59 -0.95
CA ASP A 38 -0.17 -10.55 -0.29
C ASP A 38 0.38 -9.12 -0.26
N TYR A 39 0.91 -8.70 0.88
CA TYR A 39 1.42 -7.34 1.07
C TYR A 39 2.53 -6.96 0.06
N ARG A 40 3.30 -7.94 -0.43
CA ARG A 40 4.39 -7.69 -1.40
C ARG A 40 3.82 -7.28 -2.75
N ASP A 41 2.77 -7.98 -3.19
CA ASP A 41 2.05 -7.64 -4.44
C ASP A 41 1.43 -6.25 -4.33
N ILE A 42 0.88 -5.92 -3.15
CA ILE A 42 0.27 -4.61 -2.91
C ILE A 42 1.31 -3.49 -2.81
N LEU A 43 2.46 -3.73 -2.19
CA LEU A 43 3.55 -2.74 -2.17
C LEU A 43 4.07 -2.47 -3.60
N GLU A 44 4.19 -3.49 -4.43
CA GLU A 44 4.55 -3.33 -5.84
C GLU A 44 3.48 -2.52 -6.61
N LEU A 45 2.20 -2.85 -6.39
CA LEU A 45 1.08 -2.10 -6.96
C LEU A 45 1.11 -0.61 -6.54
N LEU A 46 1.39 -0.31 -5.26
CA LEU A 46 1.52 1.06 -4.76
C LEU A 46 2.69 1.80 -5.41
N ARG A 47 3.78 1.12 -5.74
CA ARG A 47 4.92 1.68 -6.48
C ARG A 47 4.49 2.15 -7.88
N TRP A 48 3.63 1.38 -8.55
CA TRP A 48 3.06 1.78 -9.85
C TRP A 48 2.09 2.96 -9.71
N LEU A 49 1.16 2.91 -8.77
CA LEU A 49 0.22 4.01 -8.53
C LEU A 49 0.93 5.32 -8.14
N GLY A 50 1.97 5.26 -7.34
CA GLY A 50 2.78 6.41 -6.94
C GLY A 50 3.68 6.96 -8.05
N GLY A 51 3.78 6.27 -9.19
CA GLY A 51 4.60 6.69 -10.34
C GLY A 51 6.11 6.50 -10.14
N THR A 52 6.53 5.80 -9.09
CA THR A 52 7.96 5.51 -8.85
C THR A 52 8.46 4.35 -9.72
N ALA A 53 7.56 3.49 -10.21
CA ALA A 53 7.90 2.39 -11.11
C ALA A 53 8.18 2.89 -12.53
N ASP A 54 7.33 3.78 -13.03
CA ASP A 54 7.49 4.45 -14.32
C ASP A 54 6.98 5.90 -14.19
N PRO A 55 7.88 6.89 -14.08
CA PRO A 55 7.51 8.29 -13.98
C PRO A 55 6.85 8.85 -15.24
N GLN A 56 7.05 8.22 -16.41
CA GLN A 56 6.52 8.69 -17.69
C GLN A 56 5.07 8.23 -17.91
N LEU A 57 4.61 7.23 -17.17
CA LEU A 57 3.26 6.71 -17.29
C LEU A 57 2.27 7.73 -16.70
N ASP A 58 1.23 8.07 -17.46
CA ASP A 58 0.17 8.95 -16.99
C ASP A 58 -0.70 8.26 -15.91
N GLN A 59 -1.56 9.03 -15.26
CA GLN A 59 -2.39 8.52 -14.17
C GLN A 59 -3.30 7.37 -14.60
N SER A 60 -3.86 7.44 -15.80
CA SER A 60 -4.75 6.40 -16.35
C SER A 60 -3.99 5.10 -16.57
N GLY A 61 -2.80 5.18 -17.13
CA GLY A 61 -1.93 4.04 -17.33
C GLY A 61 -1.49 3.41 -16.00
N ARG A 62 -1.18 4.22 -14.99
CA ARG A 62 -0.83 3.72 -13.65
C ARG A 62 -1.98 2.93 -13.02
N TRP A 63 -3.21 3.45 -13.12
CA TRP A 63 -4.40 2.72 -12.65
C TRP A 63 -4.62 1.43 -13.44
N TYR A 64 -4.45 1.46 -14.76
CA TYR A 64 -4.58 0.26 -15.59
C TYR A 64 -3.58 -0.84 -15.18
N VAL A 65 -2.31 -0.48 -14.97
CA VAL A 65 -1.30 -1.42 -14.48
C VAL A 65 -1.64 -1.95 -13.10
N ALA A 66 -2.08 -1.07 -12.18
CA ALA A 66 -2.49 -1.47 -10.85
C ALA A 66 -3.66 -2.47 -10.88
N MET A 67 -4.65 -2.25 -11.73
CA MET A 67 -5.78 -3.16 -11.92
C MET A 67 -5.32 -4.53 -12.43
N ARG A 68 -4.41 -4.55 -13.39
CA ARG A 68 -3.82 -5.81 -13.91
C ARG A 68 -2.99 -6.56 -12.87
N LEU A 69 -2.32 -5.83 -11.99
CA LEU A 69 -1.57 -6.43 -10.88
C LEU A 69 -2.53 -6.97 -9.81
N PHE A 70 -3.62 -6.26 -9.52
CA PHE A 70 -4.54 -6.62 -8.45
C PHE A 70 -5.46 -7.79 -8.82
N TYR A 71 -6.04 -7.76 -10.04
CA TYR A 71 -6.96 -8.78 -10.54
C TYR A 71 -6.26 -9.75 -11.49
N PRO A 72 -5.98 -11.00 -11.10
CA PRO A 72 -5.32 -11.96 -11.99
C PRO A 72 -6.05 -12.18 -13.32
N THR A 73 -7.39 -12.09 -13.31
CA THR A 73 -8.26 -12.27 -14.48
C THR A 73 -8.74 -10.95 -15.07
N PHE A 74 -8.03 -9.84 -14.87
CA PHE A 74 -8.44 -8.52 -15.35
C PHE A 74 -8.69 -8.46 -16.86
N ALA A 75 -7.93 -9.20 -17.65
CA ALA A 75 -8.11 -9.23 -19.10
C ALA A 75 -9.46 -9.80 -19.54
N GLU A 76 -10.09 -10.61 -18.70
CA GLU A 76 -11.40 -11.25 -18.94
C GLU A 76 -12.54 -10.40 -18.35
N MET A 77 -12.22 -9.35 -17.58
CA MET A 77 -13.21 -8.52 -16.89
C MET A 77 -13.90 -7.58 -17.88
N PRO A 78 -15.25 -7.59 -17.95
CA PRO A 78 -15.99 -6.63 -18.76
C PRO A 78 -15.65 -5.19 -18.39
N GLN A 79 -15.49 -4.30 -19.38
CA GLN A 79 -15.17 -2.90 -19.14
C GLN A 79 -16.24 -2.18 -18.29
N ALA A 80 -17.50 -2.62 -18.37
CA ALA A 80 -18.58 -2.09 -17.54
C ALA A 80 -18.31 -2.27 -16.03
N CYS A 81 -17.53 -3.29 -15.63
CA CYS A 81 -17.18 -3.53 -14.22
C CYS A 81 -15.98 -2.69 -13.75
N TRP A 82 -15.20 -2.06 -14.65
CA TRP A 82 -13.97 -1.35 -14.28
C TRP A 82 -14.15 -0.24 -13.23
N PRO A 83 -15.19 0.59 -13.29
CA PRO A 83 -15.42 1.61 -12.25
C PRO A 83 -15.58 0.98 -10.87
N GLN A 84 -16.43 -0.04 -10.73
CA GLN A 84 -16.63 -0.75 -9.46
C GLN A 84 -15.34 -1.46 -9.00
N ALA A 85 -14.59 -2.05 -9.94
CA ALA A 85 -13.32 -2.71 -9.65
C ALA A 85 -12.26 -1.72 -9.15
N THR A 86 -12.22 -0.51 -9.71
CA THR A 86 -11.33 0.58 -9.26
C THR A 86 -11.71 1.05 -7.86
N ASP A 87 -13.00 1.24 -7.60
CA ASP A 87 -13.51 1.63 -6.28
C ASP A 87 -13.21 0.57 -5.23
N PHE A 88 -13.39 -0.71 -5.59
CA PHE A 88 -13.04 -1.81 -4.68
C PHE A 88 -11.54 -1.83 -4.38
N LEU A 89 -10.68 -1.69 -5.38
CA LEU A 89 -9.23 -1.61 -5.19
C LEU A 89 -8.88 -0.46 -4.23
N ALA A 90 -9.43 0.73 -4.44
CA ALA A 90 -9.17 1.87 -3.56
C ALA A 90 -9.60 1.59 -2.11
N GLN A 91 -10.78 0.98 -1.90
CA GLN A 91 -11.26 0.58 -0.59
C GLN A 91 -10.39 -0.52 0.04
N PHE A 92 -9.93 -1.48 -0.76
CA PHE A 92 -9.04 -2.55 -0.31
C PHE A 92 -7.70 -2.01 0.16
N LEU A 93 -7.10 -1.08 -0.59
CA LEU A 93 -5.84 -0.43 -0.23
C LEU A 93 -5.94 0.33 1.10
N ALA A 94 -7.07 0.99 1.33
CA ALA A 94 -7.36 1.69 2.57
C ALA A 94 -7.73 0.75 3.74
N ALA A 95 -7.79 -0.57 3.52
CA ALA A 95 -8.27 -1.55 4.52
C ALA A 95 -9.64 -1.18 5.11
N GLY A 96 -10.54 -0.61 4.30
CA GLY A 96 -11.84 -0.14 4.73
C GLY A 96 -11.81 1.11 5.64
N ARG A 97 -10.63 1.72 5.84
CA ARG A 97 -10.50 2.95 6.62
C ARG A 97 -10.95 4.15 5.79
N ARG A 98 -11.62 5.08 6.44
CA ARG A 98 -11.84 6.41 5.86
C ARG A 98 -10.58 7.23 6.08
N GLU A 99 -9.71 7.24 5.11
CA GLU A 99 -8.51 8.06 5.16
C GLU A 99 -8.91 9.53 5.11
N GLN A 100 -8.68 10.25 6.21
CA GLN A 100 -8.70 11.70 6.16
C GLN A 100 -7.36 12.13 5.53
N ALA A 101 -7.38 12.43 4.24
CA ALA A 101 -6.23 12.96 3.54
C ALA A 101 -5.69 14.18 4.31
N ARG A 102 -4.54 14.04 4.93
CA ARG A 102 -3.85 15.18 5.54
C ARG A 102 -3.22 16.00 4.42
N PRO A 103 -3.54 17.28 4.31
CA PRO A 103 -2.94 18.11 3.29
C PRO A 103 -1.43 18.21 3.50
N GLY A 104 -0.66 18.07 2.41
CA GLY A 104 0.78 18.24 2.42
C GLY A 104 1.53 17.06 1.81
N PRO A 105 2.85 17.21 1.61
CA PRO A 105 3.69 16.15 1.06
C PRO A 105 3.71 14.92 2.00
N PRO A 106 3.95 13.72 1.44
CA PRO A 106 4.00 12.49 2.22
C PRO A 106 5.09 12.55 3.28
N LEU A 107 4.85 11.90 4.42
CA LEU A 107 5.80 11.81 5.54
C LEU A 107 6.63 10.52 5.50
N MET A 108 6.29 9.61 4.60
CA MET A 108 6.96 8.33 4.45
C MET A 108 6.96 7.90 2.99
N ASP A 109 7.89 7.03 2.66
CA ASP A 109 7.98 6.32 1.39
C ASP A 109 8.14 4.82 1.65
N TRP A 110 7.29 3.99 1.03
CA TRP A 110 7.29 2.55 1.25
C TRP A 110 8.61 1.86 0.88
N GLN A 111 9.35 2.41 -0.08
CA GLN A 111 10.63 1.84 -0.54
C GLN A 111 11.80 2.37 0.27
N GLN A 112 11.89 3.69 0.43
CA GLN A 112 12.99 4.31 1.17
C GLN A 112 12.97 3.88 2.63
N ASP A 113 11.78 3.84 3.24
CA ASP A 113 11.61 3.51 4.65
C ASP A 113 11.45 2.00 4.91
N ALA A 114 11.48 1.16 3.85
CA ALA A 114 11.26 -0.29 3.96
C ALA A 114 12.08 -0.97 5.06
N PRO A 115 13.39 -0.68 5.27
CA PRO A 115 14.14 -1.31 6.35
C PRO A 115 13.61 -0.95 7.74
N LEU A 116 13.21 0.31 7.96
CA LEU A 116 12.68 0.81 9.23
C LEU A 116 11.28 0.26 9.48
N ILE A 117 10.43 0.23 8.45
CA ILE A 117 9.09 -0.33 8.48
C ILE A 117 9.15 -1.83 8.78
N ALA A 118 9.99 -2.58 8.06
CA ALA A 118 10.15 -4.01 8.25
C ALA A 118 10.61 -4.35 9.68
N ALA A 119 11.58 -3.61 10.22
CA ALA A 119 12.03 -3.78 11.59
C ALA A 119 10.91 -3.48 12.60
N GLY A 120 10.15 -2.40 12.38
CA GLY A 120 9.02 -2.03 13.24
C GLY A 120 7.90 -3.07 13.23
N ILE A 121 7.48 -3.50 12.04
CA ILE A 121 6.46 -4.53 11.86
C ILE A 121 6.93 -5.86 12.46
N SER A 122 8.19 -6.27 12.20
CA SER A 122 8.72 -7.53 12.73
C SER A 122 8.73 -7.53 14.25
N ARG A 123 9.02 -6.39 14.88
CA ARG A 123 8.91 -6.24 16.34
C ARG A 123 7.46 -6.37 16.82
N ALA A 124 6.50 -5.75 16.14
CA ALA A 124 5.08 -5.84 16.48
C ALA A 124 4.54 -7.26 16.28
N ALA A 125 5.01 -7.97 15.24
CA ALA A 125 4.60 -9.33 14.92
C ALA A 125 5.33 -10.42 15.73
N GLY A 126 6.42 -10.08 16.41
CA GLY A 126 7.28 -11.04 17.12
C GLY A 126 8.11 -11.96 16.21
N GLN A 127 8.16 -11.68 14.90
CA GLN A 127 8.91 -12.44 13.90
C GLN A 127 9.25 -11.58 12.69
N ASP A 128 10.27 -11.98 11.92
CA ASP A 128 10.60 -11.24 10.69
C ASP A 128 9.48 -11.40 9.64
N VAL A 129 8.78 -10.31 9.38
CA VAL A 129 7.67 -10.28 8.42
C VAL A 129 8.08 -10.73 7.02
N ARG A 130 9.34 -10.53 6.64
CA ARG A 130 9.87 -10.87 5.32
C ARG A 130 10.04 -12.37 5.10
N THR A 131 10.13 -13.15 6.18
CA THR A 131 10.27 -14.62 6.14
C THR A 131 8.94 -15.35 6.01
N LEU A 132 7.82 -14.64 6.20
CA LEU A 132 6.50 -15.25 6.08
C LEU A 132 6.22 -15.64 4.63
N PRO A 133 5.69 -16.85 4.37
CA PRO A 133 5.35 -17.29 3.02
C PRO A 133 4.22 -16.47 2.40
N TYR A 134 3.32 -15.96 3.25
CA TYR A 134 2.18 -15.12 2.88
C TYR A 134 1.78 -14.24 4.06
N LEU A 135 1.38 -13.00 3.75
CA LEU A 135 0.76 -12.09 4.71
C LEU A 135 -0.24 -11.19 3.98
N HIS A 136 -1.51 -11.32 4.38
CA HIS A 136 -2.58 -10.49 3.83
C HIS A 136 -2.32 -9.00 4.10
N TRP A 137 -2.59 -8.14 3.11
CA TRP A 137 -2.37 -6.69 3.17
C TRP A 137 -2.97 -6.02 4.42
N TRP A 138 -4.20 -6.38 4.78
CA TRP A 138 -4.85 -5.80 5.96
C TRP A 138 -4.18 -6.21 7.27
N SER A 139 -3.66 -7.43 7.35
CA SER A 139 -2.86 -7.88 8.51
C SER A 139 -1.53 -7.15 8.56
N PHE A 140 -0.89 -6.94 7.41
CA PHE A 140 0.32 -6.12 7.30
C PHE A 140 0.06 -4.70 7.78
N LEU A 141 -1.02 -4.05 7.35
CA LEU A 141 -1.40 -2.72 7.82
C LEU A 141 -1.72 -2.67 9.33
N ALA A 142 -2.35 -3.71 9.86
CA ALA A 142 -2.61 -3.78 11.31
C ALA A 142 -1.30 -3.83 12.12
N TRP A 143 -0.30 -4.59 11.65
CA TRP A 143 1.03 -4.59 12.27
C TRP A 143 1.80 -3.29 12.02
N PHE A 144 1.64 -2.67 10.86
CA PHE A 144 2.19 -1.35 10.59
C PHE A 144 1.67 -0.30 11.56
N ASP A 145 0.38 -0.28 11.86
CA ASP A 145 -0.20 0.63 12.85
C ASP A 145 0.25 0.32 14.28
N ALA A 146 0.62 -0.93 14.55
CA ALA A 146 1.16 -1.34 15.83
C ALA A 146 2.68 -1.03 15.99
N ILE A 147 3.33 -0.43 14.99
CA ILE A 147 4.70 0.06 15.10
C ILE A 147 4.75 1.18 16.15
N GLY A 148 4.94 0.90 17.39
CA GLY A 148 5.06 1.92 18.43
C GLY A 148 6.32 2.80 18.28
N GLU A 149 6.88 3.25 19.38
CA GLU A 149 8.13 4.04 19.41
C GLU A 149 9.30 3.29 18.75
N GLY A 150 10.20 4.05 18.11
CA GLY A 150 11.40 3.53 17.48
C GLY A 150 11.87 4.38 16.31
N SER A 151 12.89 3.92 15.61
CA SER A 151 13.55 4.69 14.55
C SER A 151 12.60 5.16 13.45
N PHE A 152 11.63 4.34 13.04
CA PHE A 152 10.63 4.74 12.05
C PHE A 152 9.77 5.91 12.56
N ALA A 153 9.22 5.78 13.77
CA ALA A 153 8.40 6.83 14.38
C ALA A 153 9.19 8.14 14.57
N THR A 154 10.46 8.05 14.98
CA THR A 154 11.36 9.19 15.12
C THR A 154 11.58 9.89 13.78
N VAL A 155 11.89 9.14 12.72
CA VAL A 155 12.07 9.69 11.36
C VAL A 155 10.80 10.43 10.90
N VAL A 156 9.63 9.80 11.03
CA VAL A 156 8.34 10.40 10.65
C VAL A 156 8.03 11.66 11.48
N ALA A 157 8.29 11.64 12.79
CA ALA A 157 8.08 12.79 13.66
C ALA A 157 8.98 13.99 13.28
N ILE A 158 10.26 13.74 12.99
CA ILE A 158 11.19 14.79 12.55
C ILE A 158 10.75 15.36 11.19
N ARG A 159 10.37 14.52 10.23
CA ARG A 159 9.82 14.96 8.93
C ARG A 159 8.57 15.83 9.10
N ASP A 160 7.67 15.47 10.01
CA ASP A 160 6.45 16.25 10.27
C ASP A 160 6.80 17.62 10.88
N LYS A 161 7.75 17.69 11.81
CA LYS A 161 8.25 18.96 12.36
C LYS A 161 8.88 19.85 11.28
N LEU A 162 9.75 19.28 10.44
CA LEU A 162 10.39 19.98 9.31
C LEU A 162 9.35 20.50 8.32
N ARG A 163 8.38 19.66 7.93
CA ARG A 163 7.28 20.03 7.03
C ARG A 163 6.48 21.20 7.55
N ARG A 164 6.26 21.26 8.86
CA ARG A 164 5.52 22.36 9.53
C ARG A 164 6.38 23.58 9.87
N GLY A 165 7.65 23.59 9.49
CA GLY A 165 8.58 24.65 9.85
C GLY A 165 8.83 24.77 11.36
N LYS A 166 8.60 23.69 12.13
CA LYS A 166 8.85 23.68 13.57
C LYS A 166 10.32 23.46 13.86
N ARG A 167 10.81 24.10 14.94
CA ARG A 167 12.18 23.90 15.41
C ARG A 167 12.34 22.49 15.96
N LEU A 168 13.45 21.84 15.61
CA LEU A 168 13.87 20.57 16.18
C LEU A 168 14.52 20.79 17.55
N GLU A 169 14.33 19.86 18.46
CA GLU A 169 15.05 19.79 19.72
C GLU A 169 16.51 19.37 19.50
N ASN A 170 17.38 19.58 20.49
CA ASN A 170 18.81 19.31 20.33
C ASN A 170 19.08 17.85 19.92
N TRP A 171 18.44 16.90 20.57
CA TRP A 171 18.58 15.47 20.25
C TRP A 171 18.03 15.11 18.86
N GLU A 172 16.96 15.78 18.40
CA GLU A 172 16.40 15.60 17.06
C GLU A 172 17.33 16.18 15.99
N LEU A 173 17.99 17.30 16.28
CA LEU A 173 19.02 17.88 15.41
C LEU A 173 20.23 16.95 15.27
N ASP A 174 20.68 16.35 16.37
CA ASP A 174 21.79 15.40 16.35
C ASP A 174 21.40 14.11 15.62
N PHE A 175 20.19 13.61 15.84
CA PHE A 175 19.63 12.49 15.09
C PHE A 175 19.55 12.82 13.60
N TYR A 176 19.01 13.98 13.23
CA TYR A 176 18.89 14.43 11.85
C TYR A 176 20.26 14.51 11.16
N ARG A 177 21.26 15.10 11.83
CA ARG A 177 22.63 15.20 11.28
C ARG A 177 23.24 13.83 11.00
N THR A 178 23.05 12.89 11.92
CA THR A 178 23.63 11.54 11.83
C THR A 178 22.87 10.66 10.81
N HIS A 179 21.54 10.85 10.69
CA HIS A 179 20.68 9.99 9.88
C HIS A 179 20.00 10.76 8.72
N ARG A 180 20.68 11.78 8.19
CA ARG A 180 20.12 12.67 7.17
C ARG A 180 19.49 11.91 5.99
N ALA A 181 20.20 10.90 5.46
CA ALA A 181 19.76 10.09 4.34
C ALA A 181 18.44 9.29 4.64
N ALA A 182 18.19 8.97 5.91
CA ALA A 182 16.95 8.34 6.32
C ALA A 182 15.83 9.35 6.54
N VAL A 183 16.15 10.56 7.04
CA VAL A 183 15.14 11.60 7.32
C VAL A 183 14.68 12.32 6.06
N GLU A 184 15.59 12.67 5.15
CA GLU A 184 15.22 13.34 3.91
C GLU A 184 14.57 12.37 2.94
N LEU A 185 13.30 12.60 2.57
CA LEU A 185 12.67 11.83 1.51
C LEU A 185 13.31 12.18 0.17
N ARG A 186 13.67 11.14 -0.57
CA ARG A 186 14.16 11.30 -1.93
C ARG A 186 13.03 11.86 -2.78
N GLY A 187 13.27 12.99 -3.42
CA GLY A 187 12.38 13.48 -4.47
C GLY A 187 12.36 12.49 -5.66
N PRO A 188 11.46 12.69 -6.62
CA PRO A 188 11.50 11.93 -7.87
C PRO A 188 12.91 12.01 -8.45
N ALA A 189 13.41 10.87 -8.94
CA ALA A 189 14.76 10.78 -9.51
C ALA A 189 14.94 11.89 -10.55
N SER A 190 16.04 12.64 -10.47
CA SER A 190 16.33 13.63 -11.49
C SER A 190 16.58 12.94 -12.84
N PRO A 191 16.30 13.60 -13.99
CA PRO A 191 16.59 13.03 -15.30
C PRO A 191 18.05 12.55 -15.43
N ALA A 192 19.00 13.24 -14.76
CA ALA A 192 20.40 12.85 -14.73
C ALA A 192 20.65 11.55 -13.97
N GLN A 193 19.96 11.34 -12.83
CA GLN A 193 20.06 10.10 -12.04
C GLN A 193 19.44 8.92 -12.79
N GLU A 194 18.34 9.13 -13.50
CA GLU A 194 17.72 8.08 -14.31
C GLU A 194 18.61 7.73 -15.53
N ALA A 195 19.20 8.72 -16.19
CA ALA A 195 20.15 8.47 -17.28
C ALA A 195 21.39 7.71 -16.82
N GLU A 196 21.93 8.02 -15.63
CA GLU A 196 23.07 7.29 -15.05
C GLU A 196 22.70 5.86 -14.69
N LYS A 197 21.54 5.63 -14.11
CA LYS A 197 21.01 4.29 -13.84
C LYS A 197 20.87 3.46 -15.12
N GLN A 198 20.34 4.05 -16.18
CA GLN A 198 20.21 3.39 -17.48
C GLN A 198 21.57 3.05 -18.08
N ARG A 199 22.58 3.94 -17.96
CA ARG A 199 23.96 3.64 -18.37
C ARG A 199 24.55 2.47 -17.60
N LEU A 200 24.37 2.43 -16.26
CA LEU A 200 24.87 1.33 -15.45
C LEU A 200 24.18 0.00 -15.80
N LEU A 201 22.88 0.01 -16.04
CA LEU A 201 22.14 -1.18 -16.47
C LEU A 201 22.61 -1.68 -17.84
N ALA A 202 22.93 -0.78 -18.77
CA ALA A 202 23.46 -1.13 -20.10
C ALA A 202 24.87 -1.74 -20.05
N LEU A 203 25.65 -1.47 -19.01
CA LEU A 203 26.99 -2.07 -18.80
C LEU A 203 26.93 -3.47 -18.19
N LEU A 204 25.77 -3.89 -17.68
CA LEU A 204 25.54 -5.20 -17.05
C LEU A 204 24.91 -6.22 -18.00
N GLN A 205 24.54 -5.81 -19.21
CA GLN A 205 24.04 -6.66 -20.29
C GLN A 205 25.13 -7.02 -21.29
#